data_358b2687ab29037793c50cf050fbd345
#
_entry.id   358b2687ab29037793c50cf050fbd345
#
_cell.length_a   1.000
_cell.length_b   1.000
_cell.length_c   1.000
_cell.angle_alpha   90.00
_cell.angle_beta   90.00
_cell.angle_gamma   90.00
#
_symmetry.space_group_name_H-M   'P 1'
#
loop_
_entity.id
_entity.type
_entity.pdbx_description
1 polymer ?
#
loop_
_entity_poly.entity_id
_entity_poly.type
_entity_poly.pdbx_seq_one_letter_code
_entity_poly.pdbx_strand_id
1 'polypeptide(L)'
;MRKMTQGSIARHLIAYALPLILGNLFQLTYNAVDSIVIGKFAGENALAAVSAANPVMTIVILGVSGVSIGASVLMSRFYGAGDEDALRREVATTIVFGAIASLVVFAVGWPLSGPVLRLMNVPDEILEMAARYLQVIFVGFLFTFQYNILAAALRSVGDSRTPVVYLALASVMNAGLDVLLVAGLRWGVVGAGVATVAAEGISALLCARHIYRKIPLLHLGLRELKIDRRLLGETVSSGAITALQQACQPSGKALIQSVMNAQGVSVIAAFNAVSRVDDFACIPEQSISSSMMTCIAQNRGAGEHARVGETLRRGMMIEAAYGVFICAAVLLAKEPVMRLFAAQDSMQMVSMGVDYLTLMAFFYILPGITNGIQGYFRGMGEMKTTLVATFIQISIRALVVAVLVPRVGLNGAAWACAIGWSAMLCYTFARYRKVRTNE
;
A
#
# COMPACT_ATOMS: atom_id res chain seq x y z
N MET A 1 -14.02 -14.45 12.28
CA MET A 1 -14.90 -13.91 11.22
C MET A 1 -15.81 -12.85 11.83
N ARG A 2 -15.93 -11.69 11.22
CA ARG A 2 -16.86 -10.65 11.68
C ARG A 2 -17.79 -10.27 10.53
N LYS A 3 -19.08 -10.52 10.69
CA LYS A 3 -20.10 -9.96 9.79
C LYS A 3 -20.25 -8.48 10.10
N MET A 4 -19.79 -7.61 9.21
CA MET A 4 -19.88 -6.15 9.38
C MET A 4 -21.27 -5.61 9.00
N THR A 5 -22.19 -6.50 8.61
CA THR A 5 -23.58 -6.20 8.28
C THR A 5 -24.47 -6.01 9.51
N GLN A 6 -23.96 -6.30 10.72
CA GLN A 6 -24.69 -6.18 11.98
C GLN A 6 -23.85 -5.48 13.05
N GLY A 7 -24.47 -4.90 14.06
CA GLY A 7 -23.79 -4.24 15.16
C GLY A 7 -23.25 -2.84 14.85
N SER A 8 -22.39 -2.32 15.73
CA SER A 8 -21.87 -0.94 15.64
C SER A 8 -20.81 -0.79 14.56
N ILE A 9 -21.08 0.02 13.56
CA ILE A 9 -20.17 0.31 12.42
C ILE A 9 -18.85 0.89 12.91
N ALA A 10 -18.86 1.91 13.77
CA ALA A 10 -17.64 2.55 14.27
C ALA A 10 -16.71 1.54 14.96
N ARG A 11 -17.28 0.63 15.77
CA ARG A 11 -16.52 -0.44 16.43
C ARG A 11 -15.91 -1.41 15.42
N HIS A 12 -16.64 -1.73 14.33
CA HIS A 12 -16.12 -2.58 13.26
C HIS A 12 -14.96 -1.91 12.52
N LEU A 13 -15.12 -0.63 12.16
CA LEU A 13 -14.09 0.12 11.44
C LEU A 13 -12.80 0.22 12.25
N ILE A 14 -12.87 0.63 13.51
CA ILE A 14 -11.69 0.77 14.38
C ILE A 14 -11.03 -0.59 14.65
N ALA A 15 -11.83 -1.61 15.01
CA ALA A 15 -11.30 -2.93 15.34
C ALA A 15 -10.71 -3.68 14.14
N TYR A 16 -11.09 -3.27 12.91
CA TYR A 16 -10.49 -3.79 11.67
C TYR A 16 -9.26 -2.97 11.25
N ALA A 17 -9.30 -1.64 11.37
CA ALA A 17 -8.20 -0.77 10.99
C ALA A 17 -6.98 -0.89 11.91
N LEU A 18 -7.18 -1.06 13.23
CA LEU A 18 -6.09 -1.10 14.21
C LEU A 18 -5.03 -2.18 13.92
N PRO A 19 -5.37 -3.45 13.63
CA PRO A 19 -4.38 -4.43 13.21
C PRO A 19 -3.65 -4.03 11.92
N LEU A 20 -4.35 -3.44 10.94
CA LEU A 20 -3.72 -3.01 9.69
C LEU A 20 -2.71 -1.87 9.91
N ILE A 21 -3.02 -0.91 10.79
CA ILE A 21 -2.09 0.16 11.18
C ILE A 21 -0.81 -0.46 11.76
N LEU A 22 -0.96 -1.37 12.73
CA LEU A 22 0.17 -2.05 13.32
C LEU A 22 0.98 -2.85 12.30
N GLY A 23 0.30 -3.57 11.40
CA GLY A 23 0.96 -4.34 10.33
C GLY A 23 1.77 -3.47 9.38
N ASN A 24 1.22 -2.34 8.95
CA ASN A 24 1.92 -1.40 8.08
C ASN A 24 3.13 -0.74 8.78
N LEU A 25 3.01 -0.44 10.08
CA LEU A 25 4.15 0.05 10.88
C LEU A 25 5.25 -1.01 11.01
N PHE A 26 4.89 -2.25 11.28
CA PHE A 26 5.84 -3.37 11.28
C PHE A 26 6.53 -3.55 9.94
N GLN A 27 5.81 -3.40 8.84
CA GLN A 27 6.36 -3.50 7.49
C GLN A 27 7.39 -2.40 7.20
N LEU A 28 7.12 -1.16 7.61
CA LEU A 28 8.10 -0.07 7.49
C LEU A 28 9.37 -0.35 8.29
N THR A 29 9.20 -0.82 9.53
CA THR A 29 10.33 -1.13 10.42
C THR A 29 11.19 -2.26 9.84
N TYR A 30 10.55 -3.31 9.37
CA TYR A 30 11.25 -4.45 8.78
C TYR A 30 12.05 -4.07 7.53
N ASN A 31 11.48 -3.27 6.61
CA ASN A 31 12.20 -2.79 5.43
C ASN A 31 13.44 -1.96 5.79
N ALA A 32 13.37 -1.20 6.89
CA ALA A 32 14.52 -0.45 7.39
C ALA A 32 15.60 -1.39 7.97
N VAL A 33 15.21 -2.41 8.72
CA VAL A 33 16.13 -3.42 9.28
C VAL A 33 16.85 -4.18 8.18
N ASP A 34 16.12 -4.65 7.17
CA ASP A 34 16.68 -5.34 6.00
C ASP A 34 17.75 -4.48 5.30
N SER A 35 17.44 -3.21 5.03
CA SER A 35 18.40 -2.26 4.43
C SER A 35 19.65 -2.05 5.30
N ILE A 36 19.50 -1.98 6.63
CA ILE A 36 20.62 -1.84 7.57
C ILE A 36 21.50 -3.09 7.57
N VAL A 37 20.89 -4.27 7.59
CA VAL A 37 21.63 -5.54 7.57
C VAL A 37 22.42 -5.69 6.27
N ILE A 38 21.80 -5.43 5.12
CA ILE A 38 22.46 -5.49 3.81
C ILE A 38 23.62 -4.46 3.77
N GLY A 39 23.37 -3.20 4.11
CA GLY A 39 24.41 -2.16 4.06
C GLY A 39 25.58 -2.45 4.98
N LYS A 40 25.30 -2.93 6.21
CA LYS A 40 26.36 -3.17 7.21
C LYS A 40 27.18 -4.43 6.95
N PHE A 41 26.57 -5.50 6.47
CA PHE A 41 27.20 -6.82 6.37
C PHE A 41 27.53 -7.26 4.94
N ALA A 42 26.78 -6.79 3.92
CA ALA A 42 27.08 -7.07 2.52
C ALA A 42 27.77 -5.93 1.79
N GLY A 43 27.82 -4.72 2.40
CA GLY A 43 28.53 -3.55 1.89
C GLY A 43 27.67 -2.63 1.02
N GLU A 44 28.27 -1.50 0.64
CA GLU A 44 27.60 -0.41 -0.09
C GLU A 44 27.10 -0.86 -1.48
N ASN A 45 27.91 -1.65 -2.20
CA ASN A 45 27.53 -2.14 -3.52
C ASN A 45 26.30 -3.05 -3.46
N ALA A 46 26.18 -3.88 -2.41
CA ALA A 46 25.01 -4.73 -2.22
C ALA A 46 23.75 -3.91 -1.93
N LEU A 47 23.85 -2.89 -1.08
CA LEU A 47 22.75 -1.99 -0.79
C LEU A 47 22.33 -1.20 -2.05
N ALA A 48 23.31 -0.72 -2.82
CA ALA A 48 23.06 -0.05 -4.09
C ALA A 48 22.39 -0.97 -5.11
N ALA A 49 22.81 -2.24 -5.20
CA ALA A 49 22.22 -3.25 -6.08
C ALA A 49 20.75 -3.52 -5.75
N VAL A 50 20.41 -3.72 -4.45
CA VAL A 50 19.02 -3.90 -4.01
C VAL A 50 18.20 -2.64 -4.29
N SER A 51 18.75 -1.46 -4.02
CA SER A 51 18.07 -0.18 -4.30
C SER A 51 17.80 0.02 -5.79
N ALA A 52 18.72 -0.38 -6.67
CA ALA A 52 18.55 -0.33 -8.12
C ALA A 52 17.48 -1.31 -8.63
N ALA A 53 17.24 -2.42 -7.92
CA ALA A 53 16.19 -3.39 -8.23
C ALA A 53 14.78 -2.92 -7.79
N ASN A 54 14.68 -2.03 -6.80
CA ASN A 54 13.41 -1.60 -6.20
C ASN A 54 12.35 -1.08 -7.19
N PRO A 55 12.65 -0.28 -8.23
CA PRO A 55 11.64 0.17 -9.19
C PRO A 55 10.96 -0.99 -9.93
N VAL A 56 11.72 -2.02 -10.31
CA VAL A 56 11.20 -3.22 -10.99
C VAL A 56 10.28 -3.99 -10.03
N MET A 57 10.73 -4.21 -8.80
CA MET A 57 9.93 -4.86 -7.75
C MET A 57 8.64 -4.09 -7.47
N THR A 58 8.70 -2.77 -7.39
CA THR A 58 7.54 -1.91 -7.14
C THR A 58 6.47 -2.11 -8.19
N ILE A 59 6.82 -2.13 -9.49
CA ILE A 59 5.86 -2.36 -10.58
C ILE A 59 5.14 -3.70 -10.39
N VAL A 60 5.88 -4.75 -10.09
CA VAL A 60 5.34 -6.10 -9.92
C VAL A 60 4.43 -6.18 -8.68
N ILE A 61 4.86 -5.59 -7.56
CA ILE A 61 4.08 -5.54 -6.31
C ILE A 61 2.79 -4.74 -6.49
N LEU A 62 2.81 -3.63 -7.23
CA LEU A 62 1.60 -2.85 -7.53
C LEU A 62 0.58 -3.67 -8.31
N GLY A 63 1.02 -4.52 -9.24
CA GLY A 63 0.16 -5.47 -9.95
C GLY A 63 -0.52 -6.45 -9.00
N VAL A 64 0.23 -7.09 -8.11
CA VAL A 64 -0.31 -8.01 -7.09
C VAL A 64 -1.28 -7.31 -6.16
N SER A 65 -0.89 -6.15 -5.65
CA SER A 65 -1.71 -5.34 -4.73
C SER A 65 -3.03 -4.94 -5.40
N GLY A 66 -2.98 -4.51 -6.66
CA GLY A 66 -4.18 -4.16 -7.43
C GLY A 66 -5.14 -5.33 -7.55
N VAL A 67 -4.67 -6.49 -8.01
CA VAL A 67 -5.48 -7.72 -8.13
C VAL A 67 -6.05 -8.14 -6.78
N SER A 68 -5.24 -8.10 -5.71
CA SER A 68 -5.65 -8.47 -4.36
C SER A 68 -6.75 -7.56 -3.81
N ILE A 69 -6.69 -6.24 -4.10
CA ILE A 69 -7.75 -5.29 -3.71
C ILE A 69 -9.02 -5.57 -4.51
N GLY A 70 -8.92 -5.77 -5.83
CA GLY A 70 -10.06 -6.11 -6.69
C GLY A 70 -10.77 -7.37 -6.20
N ALA A 71 -10.02 -8.44 -5.97
CA ALA A 71 -10.51 -9.70 -5.42
C ALA A 71 -11.15 -9.51 -4.03
N SER A 72 -10.51 -8.74 -3.13
CA SER A 72 -11.01 -8.49 -1.78
C SER A 72 -12.39 -7.83 -1.79
N VAL A 73 -12.64 -6.91 -2.73
CA VAL A 73 -13.95 -6.24 -2.86
C VAL A 73 -15.02 -7.24 -3.33
N LEU A 74 -14.73 -8.07 -4.34
CA LEU A 74 -15.66 -9.10 -4.82
C LEU A 74 -15.94 -10.14 -3.75
N MET A 75 -14.91 -10.67 -3.11
CA MET A 75 -15.03 -11.62 -2.00
C MET A 75 -15.85 -11.02 -0.85
N SER A 76 -15.63 -9.75 -0.48
CA SER A 76 -16.39 -9.07 0.57
C SER A 76 -17.87 -8.93 0.20
N ARG A 77 -18.18 -8.64 -1.08
CA ARG A 77 -19.54 -8.55 -1.59
C ARG A 77 -20.24 -9.89 -1.52
N PHE A 78 -19.61 -10.98 -1.96
CA PHE A 78 -20.17 -12.33 -1.89
C PHE A 78 -20.37 -12.79 -0.44
N TYR A 79 -19.39 -12.51 0.43
CA TYR A 79 -19.52 -12.81 1.86
C TYR A 79 -20.69 -12.06 2.49
N GLY A 80 -20.87 -10.78 2.15
CA GLY A 80 -22.01 -9.98 2.61
C GLY A 80 -23.35 -10.51 2.12
N ALA A 81 -23.43 -10.95 0.86
CA ALA A 81 -24.61 -11.54 0.25
C ALA A 81 -24.96 -12.94 0.82
N GLY A 82 -24.04 -13.58 1.56
CA GLY A 82 -24.19 -14.95 1.99
C GLY A 82 -24.03 -15.98 0.85
N ASP A 83 -23.49 -15.56 -0.30
CA ASP A 83 -23.23 -16.44 -1.44
C ASP A 83 -21.85 -17.12 -1.26
N GLU A 84 -21.88 -18.21 -0.49
CA GLU A 84 -20.69 -19.00 -0.16
C GLU A 84 -20.04 -19.62 -1.40
N ASP A 85 -20.86 -20.05 -2.36
CA ASP A 85 -20.37 -20.70 -3.59
C ASP A 85 -19.64 -19.69 -4.49
N ALA A 86 -20.17 -18.48 -4.66
CA ALA A 86 -19.49 -17.44 -5.41
C ALA A 86 -18.20 -16.98 -4.70
N LEU A 87 -18.22 -16.88 -3.37
CA LEU A 87 -17.04 -16.56 -2.57
C LEU A 87 -15.94 -17.60 -2.77
N ARG A 88 -16.26 -18.89 -2.67
CA ARG A 88 -15.31 -19.99 -2.87
C ARG A 88 -14.76 -20.01 -4.29
N ARG A 89 -15.60 -19.81 -5.31
CA ARG A 89 -15.15 -19.71 -6.71
C ARG A 89 -14.23 -18.54 -6.94
N GLU A 90 -14.49 -17.37 -6.34
CA GLU A 90 -13.63 -16.21 -6.46
C GLU A 90 -12.26 -16.45 -5.79
N VAL A 91 -12.23 -17.04 -4.60
CA VAL A 91 -10.98 -17.40 -3.92
C VAL A 91 -10.20 -18.43 -4.74
N ALA A 92 -10.85 -19.47 -5.27
CA ALA A 92 -10.21 -20.48 -6.11
C ALA A 92 -9.65 -19.85 -7.40
N THR A 93 -10.46 -19.02 -8.08
CA THR A 93 -10.06 -18.31 -9.31
C THR A 93 -8.82 -17.47 -9.09
N THR A 94 -8.77 -16.68 -8.00
CA THR A 94 -7.64 -15.79 -7.72
C THR A 94 -6.39 -16.55 -7.27
N ILE A 95 -6.52 -17.65 -6.53
CA ILE A 95 -5.37 -18.52 -6.16
C ILE A 95 -4.74 -19.12 -7.43
N VAL A 96 -5.55 -19.70 -8.31
CA VAL A 96 -5.06 -20.31 -9.56
C VAL A 96 -4.48 -19.25 -10.50
N PHE A 97 -5.17 -18.13 -10.67
CA PHE A 97 -4.66 -17.00 -11.46
C PHE A 97 -3.33 -16.50 -10.90
N GLY A 98 -3.23 -16.33 -9.59
CA GLY A 98 -2.00 -15.89 -8.92
C GLY A 98 -0.83 -16.84 -9.14
N ALA A 99 -1.07 -18.16 -9.14
CA ALA A 99 -0.05 -19.15 -9.45
C ALA A 99 0.42 -19.05 -10.92
N ILE A 100 -0.53 -18.92 -11.87
CA ILE A 100 -0.21 -18.76 -13.29
C ILE A 100 0.54 -17.45 -13.55
N ALA A 101 0.04 -16.34 -13.00
CA ALA A 101 0.68 -15.03 -13.13
C ALA A 101 2.09 -15.02 -12.56
N SER A 102 2.29 -15.69 -11.42
CA SER A 102 3.62 -15.82 -10.82
C SER A 102 4.58 -16.63 -11.69
N LEU A 103 4.09 -17.70 -12.30
CA LEU A 103 4.89 -18.50 -13.25
C LEU A 103 5.27 -17.66 -14.49
N VAL A 104 4.35 -16.85 -15.00
CA VAL A 104 4.63 -15.94 -16.12
C VAL A 104 5.66 -14.88 -15.74
N VAL A 105 5.49 -14.24 -14.56
CA VAL A 105 6.45 -13.25 -14.06
C VAL A 105 7.83 -13.87 -13.86
N PHE A 106 7.91 -15.08 -13.34
CA PHE A 106 9.17 -15.82 -13.23
C PHE A 106 9.78 -16.11 -14.60
N ALA A 107 9.01 -16.71 -15.52
CA ALA A 107 9.51 -17.13 -16.85
C ALA A 107 9.98 -15.95 -17.71
N VAL A 108 9.33 -14.78 -17.56
CA VAL A 108 9.69 -13.55 -18.29
C VAL A 108 10.72 -12.72 -17.52
N GLY A 109 10.53 -12.55 -16.21
CA GLY A 109 11.36 -11.69 -15.36
C GLY A 109 12.77 -12.23 -15.14
N TRP A 110 12.91 -13.56 -14.99
CA TRP A 110 14.22 -14.19 -14.81
C TRP A 110 15.21 -13.83 -15.95
N PRO A 111 14.92 -14.10 -17.24
CA PRO A 111 15.85 -13.75 -18.31
C PRO A 111 15.96 -12.25 -18.55
N LEU A 112 14.92 -11.48 -18.26
CA LEU A 112 14.91 -10.02 -18.49
C LEU A 112 15.53 -9.23 -17.34
N SER A 113 15.91 -9.85 -16.20
CA SER A 113 16.47 -9.14 -15.05
C SER A 113 17.68 -8.27 -15.42
N GLY A 114 18.68 -8.83 -16.11
CA GLY A 114 19.86 -8.09 -16.58
C GLY A 114 19.54 -7.03 -17.64
N PRO A 115 18.87 -7.39 -18.74
CA PRO A 115 18.47 -6.42 -19.78
C PRO A 115 17.70 -5.21 -19.26
N VAL A 116 16.72 -5.41 -18.36
CA VAL A 116 15.92 -4.31 -17.79
C VAL A 116 16.79 -3.38 -16.95
N LEU A 117 17.66 -3.94 -16.10
CA LEU A 117 18.58 -3.14 -15.28
C LEU A 117 19.59 -2.34 -16.13
N ARG A 118 20.08 -2.92 -17.25
CA ARG A 118 20.90 -2.18 -18.22
C ARG A 118 20.13 -1.03 -18.87
N LEU A 119 18.89 -1.26 -19.25
CA LEU A 119 18.02 -0.20 -19.78
C LEU A 119 17.79 0.93 -18.76
N MET A 120 17.82 0.62 -17.48
CA MET A 120 17.76 1.60 -16.39
C MET A 120 19.10 2.28 -16.08
N ASN A 121 20.15 2.02 -16.88
CA ASN A 121 21.50 2.54 -16.70
C ASN A 121 22.12 2.20 -15.32
N VAL A 122 21.84 0.99 -14.82
CA VAL A 122 22.49 0.49 -13.59
C VAL A 122 23.98 0.25 -13.89
N PRO A 123 24.89 0.77 -13.04
CA PRO A 123 26.34 0.59 -13.24
C PRO A 123 26.74 -0.89 -13.32
N ASP A 124 27.69 -1.22 -14.23
CA ASP A 124 28.16 -2.59 -14.44
C ASP A 124 28.69 -3.25 -13.18
N GLU A 125 29.28 -2.47 -12.26
CA GLU A 125 29.83 -2.94 -10.98
C GLU A 125 28.80 -3.63 -10.08
N ILE A 126 27.53 -3.18 -10.12
CA ILE A 126 26.44 -3.71 -9.29
C ILE A 126 25.38 -4.47 -10.09
N LEU A 127 25.47 -4.43 -11.42
CA LEU A 127 24.47 -5.00 -12.33
C LEU A 127 24.21 -6.48 -12.08
N GLU A 128 25.27 -7.27 -11.94
CA GLU A 128 25.15 -8.71 -11.72
C GLU A 128 24.51 -9.01 -10.36
N MET A 129 24.89 -8.28 -9.31
CA MET A 129 24.29 -8.41 -7.99
C MET A 129 22.79 -8.06 -7.99
N ALA A 130 22.41 -6.95 -8.64
CA ALA A 130 21.03 -6.53 -8.77
C ALA A 130 20.20 -7.54 -9.59
N ALA A 131 20.75 -8.09 -10.67
CA ALA A 131 20.10 -9.09 -11.49
C ALA A 131 19.88 -10.40 -10.71
N ARG A 132 20.89 -10.91 -9.99
CA ARG A 132 20.78 -12.09 -9.12
C ARG A 132 19.74 -11.90 -8.01
N TYR A 133 19.69 -10.73 -7.40
CA TYR A 133 18.67 -10.39 -6.40
C TYR A 133 17.25 -10.47 -6.99
N LEU A 134 17.01 -9.81 -8.14
CA LEU A 134 15.72 -9.86 -8.84
C LEU A 134 15.33 -11.29 -9.22
N GLN A 135 16.28 -12.10 -9.68
CA GLN A 135 16.03 -13.49 -10.04
C GLN A 135 15.52 -14.30 -8.85
N VAL A 136 16.13 -14.14 -7.67
CA VAL A 136 15.69 -14.80 -6.44
C VAL A 136 14.27 -14.35 -6.08
N ILE A 137 13.98 -13.04 -6.15
CA ILE A 137 12.65 -12.51 -5.86
C ILE A 137 11.61 -13.06 -6.85
N PHE A 138 11.92 -13.16 -8.15
CA PHE A 138 11.00 -13.73 -9.13
C PHE A 138 10.69 -15.21 -8.91
N VAL A 139 11.65 -16.01 -8.40
CA VAL A 139 11.38 -17.39 -7.95
C VAL A 139 10.38 -17.39 -6.79
N GLY A 140 10.55 -16.48 -5.84
CA GLY A 140 9.69 -16.37 -4.67
C GLY A 140 8.36 -15.68 -4.92
N PHE A 141 8.16 -15.09 -6.08
CA PHE A 141 6.99 -14.26 -6.40
C PHE A 141 5.65 -15.02 -6.24
N LEU A 142 5.67 -16.33 -6.42
CA LEU A 142 4.52 -17.19 -6.12
C LEU A 142 4.05 -17.02 -4.67
N PHE A 143 4.97 -16.99 -3.72
CA PHE A 143 4.63 -16.86 -2.30
C PHE A 143 4.09 -15.48 -1.96
N THR A 144 4.70 -14.43 -2.52
CA THR A 144 4.21 -13.05 -2.43
C THR A 144 2.77 -12.94 -2.90
N PHE A 145 2.48 -13.47 -4.09
CA PHE A 145 1.14 -13.41 -4.66
C PHE A 145 0.15 -14.21 -3.82
N GLN A 146 0.48 -15.46 -3.46
CA GLN A 146 -0.42 -16.31 -2.67
C GLN A 146 -0.68 -15.72 -1.28
N TYR A 147 0.34 -15.17 -0.60
CA TYR A 147 0.12 -14.47 0.67
C TYR A 147 -0.89 -13.34 0.51
N ASN A 148 -0.73 -12.49 -0.50
CA ASN A 148 -1.61 -11.34 -0.72
C ASN A 148 -3.07 -11.76 -0.99
N ILE A 149 -3.29 -12.83 -1.78
CA ILE A 149 -4.63 -13.38 -2.04
C ILE A 149 -5.24 -14.00 -0.78
N LEU A 150 -4.50 -14.82 -0.04
CA LEU A 150 -4.98 -15.42 1.19
C LEU A 150 -5.30 -14.36 2.26
N ALA A 151 -4.45 -13.33 2.35
CA ALA A 151 -4.70 -12.18 3.21
C ALA A 151 -5.94 -11.39 2.77
N ALA A 152 -6.17 -11.23 1.45
CA ALA A 152 -7.37 -10.60 0.91
C ALA A 152 -8.63 -11.42 1.24
N ALA A 153 -8.58 -12.75 1.12
CA ALA A 153 -9.66 -13.63 1.48
C ALA A 153 -10.00 -13.57 2.99
N LEU A 154 -8.98 -13.58 3.86
CA LEU A 154 -9.17 -13.39 5.31
C LEU A 154 -9.79 -12.03 5.63
N ARG A 155 -9.27 -10.97 5.02
CA ARG A 155 -9.79 -9.61 5.18
C ARG A 155 -11.23 -9.48 4.71
N SER A 156 -11.61 -10.15 3.62
CA SER A 156 -12.97 -10.08 3.06
C SER A 156 -14.04 -10.65 4.00
N VAL A 157 -13.69 -11.63 4.83
CA VAL A 157 -14.58 -12.21 5.87
C VAL A 157 -14.45 -11.49 7.23
N GLY A 158 -13.81 -10.32 7.25
CA GLY A 158 -13.68 -9.46 8.43
C GLY A 158 -12.55 -9.84 9.39
N ASP A 159 -11.61 -10.69 8.98
CA ASP A 159 -10.40 -11.01 9.75
C ASP A 159 -9.18 -10.25 9.23
N SER A 160 -8.98 -9.04 9.73
CA SER A 160 -7.77 -8.25 9.45
C SER A 160 -6.59 -8.61 10.34
N ARG A 161 -6.83 -9.27 11.48
CA ARG A 161 -5.80 -9.55 12.50
C ARG A 161 -4.88 -10.69 12.09
N THR A 162 -5.44 -11.79 11.60
CA THR A 162 -4.67 -13.01 11.29
C THR A 162 -3.56 -12.77 10.26
N PRO A 163 -3.82 -12.13 9.08
CA PRO A 163 -2.77 -11.86 8.12
C PRO A 163 -1.65 -10.98 8.68
N VAL A 164 -2.01 -9.98 9.49
CA VAL A 164 -1.04 -9.07 10.12
C VAL A 164 -0.15 -9.78 11.13
N VAL A 165 -0.71 -10.65 11.97
CA VAL A 165 0.08 -11.44 12.93
C VAL A 165 1.08 -12.35 12.22
N TYR A 166 0.67 -13.00 11.12
CA TYR A 166 1.57 -13.85 10.36
C TYR A 166 2.61 -13.06 9.59
N LEU A 167 2.25 -11.86 9.07
CA LEU A 167 3.23 -10.95 8.48
C LEU A 167 4.26 -10.48 9.51
N ALA A 168 3.83 -10.10 10.72
CA ALA A 168 4.74 -9.68 11.78
C ALA A 168 5.69 -10.83 12.19
N LEU A 169 5.17 -12.06 12.34
CA LEU A 169 5.99 -13.23 12.61
C LEU A 169 7.03 -13.47 11.49
N ALA A 170 6.60 -13.41 10.24
CA ALA A 170 7.48 -13.56 9.10
C ALA A 170 8.53 -12.43 9.00
N SER A 171 8.17 -11.21 9.35
CA SER A 171 9.13 -10.08 9.38
C SER A 171 10.23 -10.31 10.43
N VAL A 172 9.88 -10.83 11.60
CA VAL A 172 10.88 -11.20 12.63
C VAL A 172 11.76 -12.33 12.13
N MET A 173 11.18 -13.35 11.49
CA MET A 173 11.93 -14.45 10.90
C MET A 173 12.83 -13.99 9.76
N ASN A 174 12.34 -13.09 8.90
CA ASN A 174 13.14 -12.49 7.84
C ASN A 174 14.38 -11.79 8.41
N ALA A 175 14.22 -10.92 9.41
CA ALA A 175 15.35 -10.25 10.05
C ALA A 175 16.37 -11.24 10.64
N GLY A 176 15.90 -12.34 11.25
CA GLY A 176 16.77 -13.43 11.71
C GLY A 176 17.49 -14.16 10.58
N LEU A 177 16.79 -14.44 9.48
CA LEU A 177 17.37 -15.07 8.28
C LEU A 177 18.35 -14.13 7.57
N ASP A 178 18.08 -12.83 7.52
CA ASP A 178 19.02 -11.84 6.98
C ASP A 178 20.35 -11.85 7.75
N VAL A 179 20.28 -11.82 9.07
CA VAL A 179 21.49 -11.91 9.90
C VAL A 179 22.21 -13.24 9.65
N LEU A 180 21.49 -14.36 9.56
CA LEU A 180 22.08 -15.68 9.34
C LEU A 180 22.70 -15.79 7.93
N LEU A 181 21.95 -15.43 6.88
CA LEU A 181 22.36 -15.67 5.49
C LEU A 181 23.33 -14.57 4.99
N VAL A 182 23.08 -13.31 5.36
CA VAL A 182 23.92 -12.19 4.89
C VAL A 182 25.16 -12.03 5.76
N ALA A 183 25.01 -11.96 7.10
CA ALA A 183 26.12 -11.74 8.01
C ALA A 183 26.87 -13.06 8.34
N GLY A 184 26.14 -14.16 8.62
CA GLY A 184 26.73 -15.44 9.02
C GLY A 184 27.32 -16.21 7.83
N LEU A 185 26.49 -16.53 6.83
CA LEU A 185 26.88 -17.32 5.66
C LEU A 185 27.50 -16.49 4.53
N ARG A 186 27.44 -15.16 4.62
CA ARG A 186 27.99 -14.20 3.64
C ARG A 186 27.47 -14.40 2.20
N TRP A 187 26.19 -14.75 2.07
CA TRP A 187 25.54 -14.89 0.76
C TRP A 187 25.18 -13.55 0.09
N GLY A 188 25.52 -12.42 0.73
CA GLY A 188 25.29 -11.08 0.18
C GLY A 188 23.83 -10.82 -0.19
N VAL A 189 23.60 -10.22 -1.35
CA VAL A 189 22.25 -9.86 -1.86
C VAL A 189 21.35 -11.08 -2.10
N VAL A 190 21.94 -12.22 -2.46
CA VAL A 190 21.21 -13.48 -2.66
C VAL A 190 20.63 -13.95 -1.33
N GLY A 191 21.41 -13.83 -0.24
CA GLY A 191 20.96 -14.16 1.11
C GLY A 191 19.75 -13.34 1.55
N ALA A 192 19.76 -12.03 1.31
CA ALA A 192 18.65 -11.14 1.59
C ALA A 192 17.40 -11.51 0.75
N GLY A 193 17.57 -11.77 -0.55
CA GLY A 193 16.48 -12.23 -1.40
C GLY A 193 15.86 -13.54 -0.91
N VAL A 194 16.70 -14.53 -0.53
CA VAL A 194 16.23 -15.84 0.00
C VAL A 194 15.50 -15.64 1.34
N ALA A 195 16.00 -14.78 2.23
CA ALA A 195 15.36 -14.49 3.50
C ALA A 195 13.96 -13.91 3.30
N THR A 196 13.82 -12.94 2.38
CA THR A 196 12.52 -12.33 2.01
C THR A 196 11.56 -13.38 1.45
N VAL A 197 11.99 -14.18 0.48
CA VAL A 197 11.17 -15.24 -0.14
C VAL A 197 10.74 -16.28 0.89
N ALA A 198 11.64 -16.71 1.78
CA ALA A 198 11.32 -17.66 2.82
C ALA A 198 10.29 -17.10 3.81
N ALA A 199 10.43 -15.83 4.23
CA ALA A 199 9.49 -15.17 5.12
C ALA A 199 8.10 -15.06 4.51
N GLU A 200 8.00 -14.67 3.24
CA GLU A 200 6.73 -14.60 2.50
C GLU A 200 6.11 -15.99 2.32
N GLY A 201 6.91 -16.99 2.02
CA GLY A 201 6.47 -18.39 1.92
C GLY A 201 5.87 -18.91 3.22
N ILE A 202 6.52 -18.60 4.35
CA ILE A 202 6.02 -18.97 5.68
C ILE A 202 4.71 -18.23 5.98
N SER A 203 4.61 -16.92 5.66
CA SER A 203 3.37 -16.17 5.81
C SER A 203 2.22 -16.79 5.00
N ALA A 204 2.47 -17.13 3.74
CA ALA A 204 1.47 -17.75 2.86
C ALA A 204 1.01 -19.11 3.42
N LEU A 205 1.95 -19.95 3.86
CA LEU A 205 1.66 -21.26 4.46
C LEU A 205 0.87 -21.15 5.77
N LEU A 206 1.22 -20.19 6.63
CA LEU A 206 0.50 -19.95 7.88
C LEU A 206 -0.91 -19.45 7.62
N CYS A 207 -1.11 -18.53 6.65
CA CYS A 207 -2.44 -18.09 6.23
C CYS A 207 -3.26 -19.24 5.66
N ALA A 208 -2.70 -20.06 4.76
CA ALA A 208 -3.37 -21.22 4.19
C ALA A 208 -3.76 -22.24 5.28
N ARG A 209 -2.83 -22.57 6.20
CA ARG A 209 -3.11 -23.46 7.34
C ARG A 209 -4.21 -22.92 8.26
N HIS A 210 -4.21 -21.59 8.49
CA HIS A 210 -5.26 -20.96 9.30
C HIS A 210 -6.62 -21.07 8.63
N ILE A 211 -6.71 -20.74 7.34
CA ILE A 211 -7.93 -20.90 6.55
C ILE A 211 -8.43 -22.34 6.63
N TYR A 212 -7.55 -23.29 6.33
CA TYR A 212 -7.89 -24.71 6.34
C TYR A 212 -8.44 -25.20 7.70
N ARG A 213 -7.84 -24.73 8.83
CA ARG A 213 -8.20 -25.20 10.16
C ARG A 213 -9.35 -24.44 10.82
N LYS A 214 -9.51 -23.15 10.52
CA LYS A 214 -10.36 -22.24 11.31
C LYS A 214 -11.50 -21.62 10.51
N ILE A 215 -11.47 -21.68 9.17
CA ILE A 215 -12.45 -21.02 8.31
C ILE A 215 -13.01 -21.99 7.28
N PRO A 216 -13.94 -22.87 7.67
CA PRO A 216 -14.51 -23.87 6.75
C PRO A 216 -15.12 -23.24 5.49
N LEU A 217 -15.66 -22.04 5.60
CA LEU A 217 -16.23 -21.26 4.51
C LEU A 217 -15.23 -21.02 3.33
N LEU A 218 -13.94 -20.83 3.65
CA LEU A 218 -12.87 -20.59 2.66
C LEU A 218 -12.07 -21.87 2.35
N HIS A 219 -12.51 -23.01 2.86
CA HIS A 219 -11.83 -24.28 2.65
C HIS A 219 -12.12 -24.79 1.22
N LEU A 220 -11.05 -24.90 0.42
CA LEU A 220 -11.12 -25.35 -0.96
C LEU A 220 -10.47 -26.73 -1.11
N GLY A 221 -11.19 -27.65 -1.73
CA GLY A 221 -10.63 -28.90 -2.18
C GLY A 221 -9.85 -28.72 -3.49
N LEU A 222 -8.86 -29.61 -3.75
CA LEU A 222 -8.07 -29.55 -5.00
C LEU A 222 -8.92 -29.56 -6.27
N ARG A 223 -10.09 -30.21 -6.25
CA ARG A 223 -11.04 -30.27 -7.38
C ARG A 223 -11.77 -28.96 -7.61
N GLU A 224 -11.83 -28.10 -6.61
CA GLU A 224 -12.51 -26.78 -6.66
C GLU A 224 -11.56 -25.67 -7.16
N LEU A 225 -10.27 -25.94 -7.25
CA LEU A 225 -9.26 -25.01 -7.81
C LEU A 225 -9.43 -24.89 -9.33
N LYS A 226 -10.43 -24.12 -9.74
CA LYS A 226 -10.77 -23.85 -11.15
C LYS A 226 -10.90 -22.35 -11.37
N ILE A 227 -10.61 -21.91 -12.57
CA ILE A 227 -10.79 -20.52 -12.99
C ILE A 227 -12.22 -20.33 -13.48
N ASP A 228 -12.97 -19.45 -12.83
CA ASP A 228 -14.19 -18.86 -13.37
C ASP A 228 -13.81 -17.63 -14.23
N ARG A 229 -13.99 -17.73 -15.55
CA ARG A 229 -13.59 -16.68 -16.51
C ARG A 229 -14.29 -15.35 -16.27
N ARG A 230 -15.54 -15.37 -15.79
CA ARG A 230 -16.29 -14.15 -15.51
C ARG A 230 -15.72 -13.44 -14.31
N LEU A 231 -15.53 -14.17 -13.19
CA LEU A 231 -14.95 -13.64 -11.96
C LEU A 231 -13.53 -13.13 -12.20
N LEU A 232 -12.73 -13.91 -12.95
CA LEU A 232 -11.39 -13.47 -13.34
C LEU A 232 -11.41 -12.15 -14.11
N GLY A 233 -12.32 -11.99 -15.07
CA GLY A 233 -12.47 -10.75 -15.83
C GLY A 233 -12.81 -9.55 -14.94
N GLU A 234 -13.74 -9.72 -13.99
CA GLU A 234 -14.11 -8.69 -13.02
C GLU A 234 -12.92 -8.33 -12.10
N THR A 235 -12.21 -9.34 -11.58
CA THR A 235 -11.05 -9.16 -10.69
C THR A 235 -9.88 -8.51 -11.39
N VAL A 236 -9.49 -8.98 -12.58
CA VAL A 236 -8.36 -8.43 -13.34
C VAL A 236 -8.66 -7.01 -13.79
N SER A 237 -9.88 -6.73 -14.28
CA SER A 237 -10.28 -5.37 -14.67
C SER A 237 -10.21 -4.40 -13.50
N SER A 238 -10.80 -4.76 -12.36
CA SER A 238 -10.76 -3.95 -11.13
C SER A 238 -9.34 -3.82 -10.59
N GLY A 239 -8.58 -4.91 -10.64
CA GLY A 239 -7.19 -4.97 -10.19
C GLY A 239 -6.26 -4.11 -11.04
N ALA A 240 -6.37 -4.15 -12.36
CA ALA A 240 -5.58 -3.33 -13.27
C ALA A 240 -5.82 -1.83 -13.04
N ILE A 241 -7.08 -1.43 -12.88
CA ILE A 241 -7.44 -0.03 -12.58
C ILE A 241 -6.84 0.39 -11.23
N THR A 242 -6.90 -0.48 -10.21
CA THR A 242 -6.34 -0.20 -8.88
C THR A 242 -4.80 -0.16 -8.92
N ALA A 243 -4.15 -1.06 -9.65
CA ALA A 243 -2.71 -1.04 -9.85
C ALA A 243 -2.24 0.25 -10.53
N LEU A 244 -2.95 0.68 -11.59
CA LEU A 244 -2.67 1.94 -12.27
C LEU A 244 -2.87 3.14 -11.33
N GLN A 245 -3.93 3.14 -10.53
CA GLN A 245 -4.15 4.17 -9.49
C GLN A 245 -2.99 4.25 -8.51
N GLN A 246 -2.51 3.10 -8.01
CA GLN A 246 -1.40 3.06 -7.07
C GLN A 246 -0.07 3.49 -7.72
N ALA A 247 0.14 3.19 -9.00
CA ALA A 247 1.32 3.63 -9.76
C ALA A 247 1.37 5.17 -9.94
N CYS A 248 0.22 5.83 -9.96
CA CYS A 248 0.18 7.30 -10.04
C CYS A 248 0.88 7.98 -8.85
N GLN A 249 0.79 7.42 -7.63
CA GLN A 249 1.36 8.04 -6.42
C GLN A 249 2.90 8.17 -6.48
N PRO A 250 3.69 7.10 -6.69
CA PRO A 250 5.15 7.22 -6.80
C PRO A 250 5.56 8.05 -8.01
N SER A 251 4.83 7.99 -9.14
CA SER A 251 5.09 8.84 -10.30
C SER A 251 4.90 10.33 -9.97
N GLY A 252 3.85 10.67 -9.23
CA GLY A 252 3.62 12.03 -8.75
C GLY A 252 4.71 12.50 -7.77
N LYS A 253 5.14 11.64 -6.83
CA LYS A 253 6.26 11.95 -5.92
C LYS A 253 7.55 12.24 -6.71
N ALA A 254 7.86 11.46 -7.75
CA ALA A 254 9.04 11.66 -8.59
C ALA A 254 9.01 13.01 -9.35
N LEU A 255 7.87 13.40 -9.90
CA LEU A 255 7.70 14.71 -10.56
C LEU A 255 7.91 15.87 -9.58
N ILE A 256 7.34 15.78 -8.38
CA ILE A 256 7.51 16.79 -7.34
C ILE A 256 8.98 16.86 -6.88
N GLN A 257 9.62 15.70 -6.67
CA GLN A 257 11.04 15.62 -6.31
C GLN A 257 11.92 16.31 -7.36
N SER A 258 11.62 16.15 -8.65
CA SER A 258 12.34 16.82 -9.73
C SER A 258 12.30 18.35 -9.59
N VAL A 259 11.17 18.92 -9.22
CA VAL A 259 11.05 20.37 -8.97
C VAL A 259 11.81 20.79 -7.72
N MET A 260 11.76 19.96 -6.64
CA MET A 260 12.51 20.23 -5.41
C MET A 260 14.02 20.20 -5.62
N ASN A 261 14.50 19.30 -6.48
CA ASN A 261 15.93 19.19 -6.77
C ASN A 261 16.53 20.47 -7.38
N ALA A 262 15.71 21.29 -8.03
CA ALA A 262 16.13 22.59 -8.57
C ALA A 262 16.20 23.72 -7.53
N GLN A 263 15.72 23.48 -6.28
CA GLN A 263 15.62 24.54 -5.25
C GLN A 263 16.80 24.58 -4.27
N GLY A 264 17.75 23.68 -4.41
CA GLY A 264 18.94 23.60 -3.56
C GLY A 264 18.87 22.55 -2.43
N VAL A 265 20.03 22.24 -1.88
CA VAL A 265 20.25 21.09 -0.98
C VAL A 265 19.39 21.17 0.29
N SER A 266 19.28 22.35 0.91
CA SER A 266 18.50 22.52 2.14
C SER A 266 17.01 22.26 1.94
N VAL A 267 16.45 22.66 0.77
CA VAL A 267 15.05 22.39 0.40
C VAL A 267 14.82 20.90 0.17
N ILE A 268 15.75 20.24 -0.54
CA ILE A 268 15.67 18.80 -0.78
C ILE A 268 15.69 18.04 0.54
N ALA A 269 16.61 18.39 1.43
CA ALA A 269 16.74 17.74 2.74
C ALA A 269 15.47 17.93 3.60
N ALA A 270 14.95 19.17 3.67
CA ALA A 270 13.73 19.49 4.39
C ALA A 270 12.51 18.73 3.80
N PHE A 271 12.34 18.72 2.48
CA PHE A 271 11.27 18.01 1.80
C PHE A 271 11.31 16.50 2.05
N ASN A 272 12.50 15.88 1.97
CA ASN A 272 12.68 14.45 2.22
C ASN A 272 12.38 14.08 3.69
N ALA A 273 12.82 14.91 4.64
CA ALA A 273 12.51 14.70 6.06
C ALA A 273 10.99 14.75 6.32
N VAL A 274 10.32 15.79 5.79
CA VAL A 274 8.85 15.92 5.92
C VAL A 274 8.12 14.78 5.21
N SER A 275 8.57 14.35 4.03
CA SER A 275 7.97 13.21 3.32
C SER A 275 7.97 11.92 4.16
N ARG A 276 8.97 11.73 5.03
CA ARG A 276 8.97 10.61 5.99
C ARG A 276 7.88 10.77 7.04
N VAL A 277 7.66 11.99 7.52
CA VAL A 277 6.56 12.27 8.46
C VAL A 277 5.21 12.00 7.78
N ASP A 278 5.03 12.44 6.54
CA ASP A 278 3.82 12.19 5.74
C ASP A 278 3.55 10.70 5.57
N ASP A 279 4.57 9.89 5.28
CA ASP A 279 4.42 8.44 5.11
C ASP A 279 3.87 7.79 6.40
N PHE A 280 4.36 8.21 7.59
CA PHE A 280 3.82 7.73 8.88
C PHE A 280 2.40 8.25 9.16
N ALA A 281 2.13 9.52 8.88
CA ALA A 281 0.83 10.15 9.11
C ALA A 281 -0.28 9.53 8.27
N CYS A 282 0.01 9.09 7.03
CA CYS A 282 -0.97 8.54 6.11
C CYS A 282 -1.32 7.05 6.35
N ILE A 283 -0.53 6.30 7.13
CA ILE A 283 -0.79 4.87 7.39
C ILE A 283 -2.14 4.62 8.04
N PRO A 284 -2.55 5.33 9.13
CA PRO A 284 -3.86 5.12 9.73
C PRO A 284 -5.01 5.44 8.80
N GLU A 285 -4.92 6.52 8.02
CA GLU A 285 -5.94 6.91 7.03
C GLU A 285 -6.16 5.82 5.98
N GLN A 286 -5.10 5.27 5.40
CA GLN A 286 -5.18 4.16 4.44
C GLN A 286 -5.79 2.90 5.06
N SER A 287 -5.51 2.64 6.34
CA SER A 287 -6.04 1.49 7.08
C SER A 287 -7.53 1.65 7.40
N ILE A 288 -7.97 2.86 7.77
CA ILE A 288 -9.38 3.21 7.96
C ILE A 288 -10.12 3.10 6.64
N SER A 289 -9.58 3.65 5.56
CA SER A 289 -10.11 3.54 4.19
C SER A 289 -10.30 2.08 3.77
N SER A 290 -9.34 1.20 4.05
CA SER A 290 -9.42 -0.24 3.77
C SER A 290 -10.53 -0.93 4.60
N SER A 291 -10.72 -0.49 5.84
CA SER A 291 -11.81 -0.94 6.71
C SER A 291 -13.18 -0.52 6.16
N MET A 292 -13.30 0.75 5.72
CA MET A 292 -14.51 1.27 5.08
C MET A 292 -14.83 0.50 3.80
N MET A 293 -13.84 0.25 2.94
CA MET A 293 -13.98 -0.53 1.71
C MET A 293 -14.59 -1.90 1.98
N THR A 294 -14.05 -2.65 2.94
CA THR A 294 -14.54 -3.99 3.29
C THR A 294 -15.95 -3.94 3.87
N CYS A 295 -16.21 -3.01 4.81
CA CYS A 295 -17.51 -2.84 5.44
C CYS A 295 -18.59 -2.47 4.40
N ILE A 296 -18.29 -1.54 3.49
CA ILE A 296 -19.21 -1.12 2.44
C ILE A 296 -19.48 -2.26 1.46
N ALA A 297 -18.44 -2.98 1.02
CA ALA A 297 -18.62 -4.10 0.10
C ALA A 297 -19.48 -5.21 0.69
N GLN A 298 -19.31 -5.55 1.99
CA GLN A 298 -20.16 -6.52 2.68
C GLN A 298 -21.61 -6.03 2.80
N ASN A 299 -21.84 -4.78 3.22
CA ASN A 299 -23.19 -4.24 3.38
C ASN A 299 -23.90 -4.10 2.03
N ARG A 300 -23.18 -3.71 0.97
CA ARG A 300 -23.71 -3.69 -0.39
C ARG A 300 -24.12 -5.10 -0.86
N GLY A 301 -23.28 -6.11 -0.61
CA GLY A 301 -23.60 -7.49 -0.90
C GLY A 301 -24.85 -7.99 -0.18
N ALA A 302 -25.05 -7.57 1.07
CA ALA A 302 -26.21 -7.89 1.89
C ALA A 302 -27.49 -7.11 1.52
N GLY A 303 -27.41 -6.13 0.60
CA GLY A 303 -28.54 -5.25 0.29
C GLY A 303 -28.83 -4.18 1.35
N GLU A 304 -27.90 -3.98 2.30
CA GLU A 304 -28.05 -3.05 3.43
C GLU A 304 -27.63 -1.62 3.05
N HIS A 305 -28.34 -0.99 2.12
CA HIS A 305 -28.01 0.34 1.58
C HIS A 305 -27.93 1.45 2.64
N ALA A 306 -28.82 1.40 3.64
CA ALA A 306 -28.78 2.35 4.76
C ALA A 306 -27.46 2.26 5.54
N ARG A 307 -26.94 1.04 5.74
CA ARG A 307 -25.67 0.82 6.42
C ARG A 307 -24.45 1.23 5.58
N VAL A 308 -24.55 1.15 4.24
CA VAL A 308 -23.51 1.71 3.34
C VAL A 308 -23.37 3.21 3.58
N GLY A 309 -24.47 3.96 3.58
CA GLY A 309 -24.47 5.41 3.86
C GLY A 309 -23.97 5.73 5.28
N GLU A 310 -24.39 4.94 6.28
CA GLU A 310 -23.90 5.12 7.66
C GLU A 310 -22.40 4.79 7.78
N THR A 311 -21.89 3.77 7.07
CA THR A 311 -20.47 3.43 7.05
C THR A 311 -19.65 4.58 6.48
N LEU A 312 -20.09 5.20 5.39
CA LEU A 312 -19.43 6.39 4.85
C LEU A 312 -19.40 7.50 5.91
N ARG A 313 -20.55 7.85 6.49
CA ARG A 313 -20.65 8.92 7.48
C ARG A 313 -19.74 8.66 8.69
N ARG A 314 -19.81 7.46 9.29
CA ARG A 314 -19.01 7.11 10.46
C ARG A 314 -17.51 7.03 10.12
N GLY A 315 -17.17 6.47 8.96
CA GLY A 315 -15.80 6.42 8.49
C GLY A 315 -15.20 7.81 8.30
N MET A 316 -15.94 8.71 7.64
CA MET A 316 -15.51 10.12 7.48
C MET A 316 -15.35 10.85 8.81
N MET A 317 -16.18 10.55 9.81
CA MET A 317 -16.01 11.12 11.16
C MET A 317 -14.74 10.61 11.84
N ILE A 318 -14.39 9.32 11.66
CA ILE A 318 -13.16 8.73 12.19
C ILE A 318 -11.94 9.33 11.50
N GLU A 319 -11.96 9.48 10.17
CA GLU A 319 -10.89 10.13 9.40
C GLU A 319 -10.70 11.59 9.82
N ALA A 320 -11.79 12.34 9.96
CA ALA A 320 -11.73 13.73 10.42
C ALA A 320 -11.18 13.84 11.86
N ALA A 321 -11.60 12.96 12.77
CA ALA A 321 -11.08 12.93 14.13
C ALA A 321 -9.59 12.58 14.16
N TYR A 322 -9.15 11.64 13.31
CA TYR A 322 -7.73 11.35 13.13
C TYR A 322 -6.97 12.53 12.54
N GLY A 323 -7.52 13.21 11.52
CA GLY A 323 -6.92 14.42 10.94
C GLY A 323 -6.70 15.53 11.97
N VAL A 324 -7.64 15.75 12.89
CA VAL A 324 -7.48 16.69 14.01
C VAL A 324 -6.39 16.20 14.99
N PHE A 325 -6.37 14.90 15.30
CA PHE A 325 -5.36 14.32 16.16
C PHE A 325 -3.94 14.49 15.58
N ILE A 326 -3.74 14.14 14.31
CA ILE A 326 -2.42 14.24 13.67
C ILE A 326 -2.00 15.71 13.50
N CYS A 327 -2.94 16.62 13.23
CA CYS A 327 -2.68 18.06 13.23
C CYS A 327 -2.07 18.51 14.57
N ALA A 328 -2.72 18.18 15.69
CA ALA A 328 -2.22 18.51 17.00
C ALA A 328 -0.86 17.85 17.29
N ALA A 329 -0.71 16.57 16.97
CA ALA A 329 0.54 15.82 17.19
C ALA A 329 1.71 16.43 16.38
N VAL A 330 1.50 16.77 15.12
CA VAL A 330 2.53 17.39 14.26
C VAL A 330 2.88 18.79 14.76
N LEU A 331 1.91 19.61 15.13
CA LEU A 331 2.17 20.96 15.67
C LEU A 331 3.01 20.92 16.96
N LEU A 332 2.78 19.92 17.82
CA LEU A 332 3.56 19.74 19.04
C LEU A 332 4.95 19.16 18.81
N ALA A 333 5.08 18.26 17.82
CA ALA A 333 6.30 17.50 17.57
C ALA A 333 7.16 18.03 16.40
N LYS A 334 6.71 19.03 15.64
CA LYS A 334 7.37 19.51 14.40
C LYS A 334 8.85 19.85 14.57
N GLU A 335 9.19 20.58 15.64
CA GLU A 335 10.58 21.00 15.87
C GLU A 335 11.47 19.84 16.33
N PRO A 336 11.14 19.05 17.39
CA PRO A 336 11.96 17.91 17.77
C PRO A 336 12.07 16.86 16.64
N VAL A 337 11.02 16.65 15.86
CA VAL A 337 11.06 15.71 14.73
C VAL A 337 12.01 16.22 13.63
N MET A 338 11.94 17.49 13.25
CA MET A 338 12.84 18.04 12.24
C MET A 338 14.30 18.02 12.70
N ARG A 339 14.56 18.25 13.98
CA ARG A 339 15.91 18.16 14.55
C ARG A 339 16.51 16.75 14.52
N LEU A 340 15.67 15.68 14.56
CA LEU A 340 16.16 14.30 14.39
C LEU A 340 16.74 14.02 13.01
N PHE A 341 16.29 14.75 11.98
CA PHE A 341 16.78 14.61 10.60
C PHE A 341 17.89 15.60 10.24
N ALA A 342 18.18 16.57 11.12
CA ALA A 342 19.16 17.63 10.85
C ALA A 342 20.57 17.21 11.30
N ALA A 343 21.57 17.49 10.48
CA ALA A 343 22.95 17.51 10.93
C ALA A 343 23.20 18.72 11.86
N GLN A 344 24.27 18.69 12.67
CA GLN A 344 24.51 19.63 13.77
C GLN A 344 24.47 21.13 13.38
N ASP A 345 24.63 21.49 12.09
CA ASP A 345 24.67 22.90 11.62
C ASP A 345 23.54 23.26 10.64
N SER A 346 22.48 22.45 10.52
CA SER A 346 21.44 22.60 9.49
C SER A 346 20.21 23.40 9.97
N MET A 347 20.41 24.54 10.67
CA MET A 347 19.31 25.37 11.19
C MET A 347 18.33 25.82 10.10
N GLN A 348 18.82 26.12 8.89
CA GLN A 348 17.99 26.52 7.75
C GLN A 348 17.03 25.38 7.31
N MET A 349 17.54 24.15 7.20
CA MET A 349 16.73 22.96 6.88
C MET A 349 15.63 22.74 7.93
N VAL A 350 15.97 22.88 9.22
CA VAL A 350 15.01 22.73 10.33
C VAL A 350 13.93 23.79 10.25
N SER A 351 14.30 25.06 10.09
CA SER A 351 13.32 26.17 9.98
C SER A 351 12.35 25.94 8.81
N MET A 352 12.87 25.64 7.61
CA MET A 352 12.06 25.38 6.43
C MET A 352 11.11 24.18 6.62
N GLY A 353 11.60 23.10 7.23
CA GLY A 353 10.80 21.92 7.52
C GLY A 353 9.72 22.19 8.57
N VAL A 354 10.01 22.97 9.61
CA VAL A 354 9.05 23.38 10.64
C VAL A 354 7.93 24.24 10.05
N ASP A 355 8.28 25.20 9.17
CA ASP A 355 7.30 26.04 8.48
C ASP A 355 6.38 25.21 7.59
N TYR A 356 6.97 24.30 6.80
CA TYR A 356 6.22 23.37 5.94
C TYR A 356 5.31 22.46 6.76
N LEU A 357 5.80 21.80 7.82
CA LEU A 357 5.01 20.95 8.71
C LEU A 357 3.88 21.71 9.40
N THR A 358 4.10 22.99 9.71
CA THR A 358 3.05 23.84 10.31
C THR A 358 1.87 24.01 9.36
N LEU A 359 2.12 24.25 8.07
CA LEU A 359 1.08 24.32 7.06
C LEU A 359 0.43 22.97 6.80
N MET A 360 1.25 21.92 6.65
CA MET A 360 0.76 20.56 6.42
C MET A 360 -0.10 20.05 7.57
N ALA A 361 0.21 20.42 8.81
CA ALA A 361 -0.60 20.01 9.97
C ALA A 361 -2.08 20.33 9.80
N PHE A 362 -2.41 21.54 9.32
CA PHE A 362 -3.79 21.94 9.05
C PHE A 362 -4.41 21.21 7.86
N PHE A 363 -3.58 20.78 6.91
CA PHE A 363 -4.04 20.11 5.71
C PHE A 363 -4.22 18.60 5.86
N TYR A 364 -3.68 17.94 6.90
CA TYR A 364 -3.82 16.48 7.10
C TYR A 364 -5.26 15.98 7.23
N ILE A 365 -6.22 16.85 7.51
CA ILE A 365 -7.63 16.45 7.46
C ILE A 365 -8.09 16.11 6.03
N LEU A 366 -7.49 16.72 5.01
CA LEU A 366 -7.87 16.51 3.60
C LEU A 366 -7.51 15.10 3.10
N PRO A 367 -6.27 14.57 3.28
CA PRO A 367 -5.96 13.21 2.89
C PRO A 367 -6.81 12.18 3.63
N GLY A 368 -7.16 12.37 4.90
CA GLY A 368 -8.11 11.51 5.61
C GLY A 368 -9.46 11.45 4.91
N ILE A 369 -10.05 12.60 4.61
CA ILE A 369 -11.32 12.69 3.88
C ILE A 369 -11.21 12.08 2.48
N THR A 370 -10.12 12.34 1.73
CA THR A 370 -9.93 11.75 0.40
C THR A 370 -9.73 10.23 0.44
N ASN A 371 -9.01 9.70 1.42
CA ASN A 371 -8.86 8.26 1.62
C ASN A 371 -10.19 7.61 2.00
N GLY A 372 -10.97 8.21 2.89
CA GLY A 372 -12.30 7.71 3.28
C GLY A 372 -13.26 7.63 2.09
N ILE A 373 -13.35 8.67 1.26
CA ILE A 373 -14.22 8.65 0.07
C ILE A 373 -13.72 7.67 -0.99
N GLN A 374 -12.40 7.47 -1.13
CA GLN A 374 -11.84 6.42 -1.98
C GLN A 374 -12.22 5.03 -1.47
N GLY A 375 -12.17 4.80 -0.16
CA GLY A 375 -12.64 3.56 0.47
C GLY A 375 -14.09 3.26 0.15
N TYR A 376 -14.95 4.29 0.14
CA TYR A 376 -16.34 4.17 -0.30
C TYR A 376 -16.45 3.72 -1.76
N PHE A 377 -15.83 4.43 -2.70
CA PHE A 377 -15.93 4.06 -4.12
C PHE A 377 -15.35 2.69 -4.42
N ARG A 378 -14.24 2.31 -3.78
CA ARG A 378 -13.69 0.93 -3.91
C ARG A 378 -14.67 -0.10 -3.37
N GLY A 379 -15.26 0.11 -2.20
CA GLY A 379 -16.28 -0.77 -1.63
C GLY A 379 -17.53 -0.89 -2.49
N MET A 380 -17.89 0.17 -3.20
CA MET A 380 -18.95 0.19 -4.22
C MET A 380 -18.54 -0.46 -5.55
N GLY A 381 -17.27 -0.88 -5.72
CA GLY A 381 -16.77 -1.43 -6.98
C GLY A 381 -16.49 -0.38 -8.06
N GLU A 382 -16.54 0.91 -7.73
CA GLU A 382 -16.33 2.04 -8.64
C GLU A 382 -14.84 2.42 -8.76
N MET A 383 -14.00 1.44 -9.16
CA MET A 383 -12.53 1.64 -9.21
C MET A 383 -12.12 2.73 -10.20
N LYS A 384 -12.87 2.93 -11.30
CA LYS A 384 -12.59 3.98 -12.29
C LYS A 384 -12.68 5.37 -11.68
N THR A 385 -13.65 5.59 -10.79
CA THR A 385 -13.82 6.86 -10.08
C THR A 385 -12.60 7.19 -9.22
N THR A 386 -12.04 6.18 -8.53
CA THR A 386 -10.85 6.38 -7.68
C THR A 386 -9.59 6.65 -8.51
N LEU A 387 -9.43 5.99 -9.66
CA LEU A 387 -8.32 6.25 -10.58
C LEU A 387 -8.35 7.69 -11.10
N VAL A 388 -9.51 8.13 -11.64
CA VAL A 388 -9.67 9.49 -12.18
C VAL A 388 -9.45 10.54 -11.09
N ALA A 389 -9.98 10.31 -9.89
CA ALA A 389 -9.79 11.19 -8.74
C ALA A 389 -8.31 11.35 -8.38
N THR A 390 -7.57 10.23 -8.32
CA THR A 390 -6.14 10.24 -8.02
C THR A 390 -5.34 10.94 -9.13
N PHE A 391 -5.69 10.70 -10.40
CA PHE A 391 -5.04 11.36 -11.53
C PHE A 391 -5.25 12.88 -11.50
N ILE A 392 -6.48 13.36 -11.22
CA ILE A 392 -6.77 14.80 -11.04
C ILE A 392 -5.90 15.37 -9.92
N GLN A 393 -5.89 14.73 -8.76
CA GLN A 393 -5.13 15.18 -7.59
C GLN A 393 -3.63 15.33 -7.90
N ILE A 394 -3.02 14.31 -8.51
CA ILE A 394 -1.59 14.29 -8.78
C ILE A 394 -1.21 15.28 -9.88
N SER A 395 -2.01 15.36 -10.95
CA SER A 395 -1.76 16.29 -12.05
C SER A 395 -1.84 17.75 -11.58
N ILE A 396 -2.88 18.10 -10.82
CA ILE A 396 -3.02 19.45 -10.25
C ILE A 396 -1.89 19.75 -9.27
N ARG A 397 -1.57 18.80 -8.38
CA ARG A 397 -0.48 18.95 -7.42
C ARG A 397 0.85 19.20 -8.13
N ALA A 398 1.19 18.43 -9.17
CA ALA A 398 2.43 18.60 -9.92
C ALA A 398 2.50 19.97 -10.62
N LEU A 399 1.41 20.39 -11.27
CA LEU A 399 1.32 21.71 -11.91
C LEU A 399 1.48 22.85 -10.90
N VAL A 400 0.79 22.77 -9.77
CA VAL A 400 0.84 23.82 -8.73
C VAL A 400 2.24 23.85 -8.08
N VAL A 401 2.89 22.71 -7.84
CA VAL A 401 4.28 22.64 -7.36
C VAL A 401 5.21 23.35 -8.34
N ALA A 402 5.11 23.06 -9.63
CA ALA A 402 5.97 23.68 -10.64
C ALA A 402 5.82 25.23 -10.70
N VAL A 403 4.65 25.76 -10.36
CA VAL A 403 4.36 27.20 -10.37
C VAL A 403 4.69 27.87 -9.03
N LEU A 404 4.30 27.26 -7.90
CA LEU A 404 4.41 27.88 -6.58
C LEU A 404 5.77 27.71 -5.92
N VAL A 405 6.40 26.53 -6.05
CA VAL A 405 7.67 26.25 -5.35
C VAL A 405 8.79 27.22 -5.77
N PRO A 406 8.97 27.57 -7.06
CA PRO A 406 9.96 28.59 -7.44
C PRO A 406 9.69 29.99 -6.88
N ARG A 407 8.44 30.29 -6.48
CA ARG A 407 8.02 31.63 -6.02
C ARG A 407 7.99 31.79 -4.50
N VAL A 408 7.51 30.76 -3.80
CA VAL A 408 7.28 30.80 -2.34
C VAL A 408 8.04 29.70 -1.59
N GLY A 409 8.99 29.04 -2.25
CA GLY A 409 9.82 27.98 -1.65
C GLY A 409 9.03 26.74 -1.30
N LEU A 410 9.54 25.99 -0.30
CA LEU A 410 8.97 24.69 0.12
C LEU A 410 7.49 24.78 0.52
N ASN A 411 7.04 25.88 1.10
CA ASN A 411 5.64 26.09 1.47
C ASN A 411 4.67 26.01 0.29
N GLY A 412 5.15 26.28 -0.94
CA GLY A 412 4.38 26.09 -2.17
C GLY A 412 3.96 24.64 -2.39
N ALA A 413 4.71 23.67 -1.89
CA ALA A 413 4.35 22.27 -1.97
C ALA A 413 3.21 21.90 -1.00
N ALA A 414 3.13 22.50 0.19
CA ALA A 414 2.00 22.31 1.10
C ALA A 414 0.69 22.81 0.48
N TRP A 415 0.71 24.00 -0.11
CA TRP A 415 -0.44 24.54 -0.84
C TRP A 415 -0.82 23.68 -2.03
N ALA A 416 0.15 23.17 -2.76
CA ALA A 416 -0.10 22.26 -3.88
C ALA A 416 -0.79 20.95 -3.43
N CYS A 417 -0.43 20.43 -2.26
CA CYS A 417 -1.13 19.30 -1.66
C CYS A 417 -2.60 19.65 -1.37
N ALA A 418 -2.84 20.77 -0.68
CA ALA A 418 -4.19 21.20 -0.32
C ALA A 418 -5.07 21.43 -1.55
N ILE A 419 -4.55 22.09 -2.58
CA ILE A 419 -5.28 22.34 -3.84
C ILE A 419 -5.56 21.01 -4.56
N GLY A 420 -4.58 20.10 -4.65
CA GLY A 420 -4.75 18.80 -5.28
C GLY A 420 -5.81 17.94 -4.58
N TRP A 421 -5.78 17.86 -3.25
CA TRP A 421 -6.80 17.13 -2.47
C TRP A 421 -8.17 17.77 -2.59
N SER A 422 -8.26 19.10 -2.55
CA SER A 422 -9.52 19.82 -2.73
C SER A 422 -10.14 19.56 -4.11
N ALA A 423 -9.36 19.58 -5.18
CA ALA A 423 -9.82 19.25 -6.52
C ALA A 423 -10.33 17.80 -6.63
N MET A 424 -9.62 16.86 -6.01
CA MET A 424 -10.07 15.48 -5.88
C MET A 424 -11.41 15.37 -5.14
N LEU A 425 -11.57 16.09 -4.03
CA LEU A 425 -12.83 16.10 -3.26
C LEU A 425 -13.98 16.67 -4.06
N CYS A 426 -13.78 17.75 -4.81
CA CYS A 426 -14.79 18.32 -5.69
C CYS A 426 -15.28 17.28 -6.72
N TYR A 427 -14.36 16.59 -7.38
CA TYR A 427 -14.71 15.54 -8.34
C TYR A 427 -15.45 14.37 -7.68
N THR A 428 -14.92 13.84 -6.58
CA THR A 428 -15.51 12.67 -5.90
C THR A 428 -16.87 13.01 -5.30
N PHE A 429 -17.08 14.22 -4.79
CA PHE A 429 -18.36 14.66 -4.28
C PHE A 429 -19.41 14.80 -5.39
N ALA A 430 -19.04 15.33 -6.55
CA ALA A 430 -19.91 15.39 -7.72
C ALA A 430 -20.32 13.97 -8.18
N ARG A 431 -19.38 13.03 -8.21
CA ARG A 431 -19.66 11.62 -8.51
C ARG A 431 -20.55 10.96 -7.47
N TYR A 432 -20.31 11.21 -6.17
CA TYR A 432 -21.13 10.67 -5.10
C TYR A 432 -22.60 11.09 -5.23
N ARG A 433 -22.87 12.37 -5.50
CA ARG A 433 -24.25 12.85 -5.76
C ARG A 433 -24.92 12.10 -6.90
N LYS A 434 -24.18 11.87 -8.00
CA LYS A 434 -24.71 11.16 -9.18
C LYS A 434 -24.98 9.67 -8.92
N VAL A 435 -24.15 9.00 -8.13
CA VAL A 435 -24.36 7.58 -7.76
C VAL A 435 -25.58 7.45 -6.86
N ARG A 436 -25.72 8.34 -5.86
CA ARG A 436 -26.84 8.31 -4.92
C ARG A 436 -28.21 8.58 -5.56
N THR A 437 -28.23 9.36 -6.66
CA THR A 437 -29.51 9.61 -7.39
C THR A 437 -29.93 8.44 -8.27
N ASN A 438 -29.06 7.49 -8.53
CA ASN A 438 -29.31 6.29 -9.35
C ASN A 438 -29.60 5.02 -8.50
N GLU A 439 -29.43 5.07 -7.18
CA GLU A 439 -29.83 4.08 -6.18
C GLU A 439 -31.18 4.40 -5.57
#